data_a8a4f1880905d60566377757a6e8279c
#
_entry.id   a8a4f1880905d60566377757a6e8279c
#
_cell.length_a   1.000
_cell.length_b   1.000
_cell.length_c   1.000
_cell.angle_alpha   90.00
_cell.angle_beta   90.00
_cell.angle_gamma   90.00
#
_symmetry.space_group_name_H-M   'P 1'
#
loop_
_entity.id
_entity.type
_entity.pdbx_description
1 polymer ?
#
loop_
_entity_poly.entity_id
_entity_poly.type
_entity_poly.pdbx_seq_one_letter_code
_entity_poly.pdbx_strand_id
1 'polypeptide(L)'
;DKLFAVVNLLNIPAMGNNVTIGYNLESKKLGKKGLIKISDRFFTDDEINKISVVAPNVVLNTIRDYCVVEKREVRMPDEIHNIIKCNNLNCITNNEPMETHFYVANRETHTLKCRYCEKEVSLDDITLL
;
A
#
# COMPACT_ATOMS: atom_id res chain seq x y z
N ASP A 1 11.57 0.54 -7.26
CA ASP A 1 11.03 -0.57 -6.54
C ASP A 1 9.90 -0.14 -5.61
N LYS A 2 8.93 -1.02 -5.41
CA LYS A 2 7.72 -0.74 -4.61
C LYS A 2 8.04 -0.49 -3.13
N LEU A 3 9.07 -1.12 -2.60
CA LEU A 3 9.46 -0.93 -1.20
C LEU A 3 9.91 0.51 -0.95
N PHE A 4 10.66 1.09 -1.88
CA PHE A 4 11.07 2.49 -1.76
C PHE A 4 9.90 3.45 -1.92
N ALA A 5 8.89 3.09 -2.71
CA ALA A 5 7.65 3.85 -2.79
C ALA A 5 6.92 3.87 -1.43
N VAL A 6 6.93 2.77 -0.70
CA VAL A 6 6.37 2.72 0.67
C VAL A 6 7.16 3.62 1.62
N VAL A 7 8.48 3.61 1.53
CA VAL A 7 9.35 4.49 2.32
C VAL A 7 8.97 5.96 2.11
N ASN A 8 8.78 6.36 0.85
CA ASN A 8 8.37 7.73 0.53
C ASN A 8 6.95 8.04 0.99
N LEU A 9 6.04 7.09 0.82
CA LEU A 9 4.64 7.26 1.23
C LEU A 9 4.51 7.51 2.73
N LEU A 10 5.29 6.81 3.54
CA LEU A 10 5.30 6.96 4.99
C LEU A 10 6.12 8.16 5.46
N ASN A 11 6.78 8.86 4.56
CA ASN A 11 7.66 10.00 4.88
C ASN A 11 8.75 9.63 5.89
N ILE A 12 9.29 8.42 5.75
CA ILE A 12 10.26 7.86 6.70
C ILE A 12 11.53 8.73 6.83
N PRO A 13 12.11 9.30 5.74
CA PRO A 13 13.31 10.11 5.88
C PRO A 13 13.17 11.34 6.79
N ALA A 14 11.96 11.85 6.97
CA ALA A 14 11.70 13.03 7.81
C ALA A 14 11.40 12.70 9.26
N MET A 15 11.32 11.42 9.63
CA MET A 15 10.81 11.01 10.94
C MET A 15 11.85 10.99 12.05
N GLY A 16 13.10 10.85 11.76
CA GLY A 16 14.13 10.71 12.78
C GLY A 16 14.14 9.40 13.55
N ASN A 17 13.24 8.48 13.24
CA ASN A 17 13.20 7.16 13.87
C ASN A 17 14.22 6.22 13.23
N ASN A 18 14.69 5.23 13.98
CA ASN A 18 15.54 4.18 13.42
C ASN A 18 14.70 3.27 12.53
N VAL A 19 15.13 3.10 11.29
CA VAL A 19 14.42 2.32 10.28
C VAL A 19 15.34 1.25 9.70
N THR A 20 14.86 0.03 9.63
CA THR A 20 15.54 -1.07 8.95
C THR A 20 14.65 -1.57 7.82
N ILE A 21 15.21 -1.65 6.61
CA ILE A 21 14.48 -2.07 5.42
C ILE A 21 15.16 -3.33 4.85
N GLY A 22 14.39 -4.38 4.66
CA GLY A 22 14.83 -5.57 3.96
C GLY A 22 13.90 -5.84 2.79
N TYR A 23 14.45 -6.25 1.65
CA TYR A 23 13.64 -6.60 0.50
C TYR A 23 14.19 -7.85 -0.18
N ASN A 24 13.37 -8.47 -1.03
CA ASN A 24 13.66 -9.75 -1.66
C ASN A 24 13.97 -10.87 -0.65
N LEU A 25 13.41 -10.75 0.56
CA LEU A 25 13.56 -11.77 1.59
C LEU A 25 12.70 -12.98 1.22
N GLU A 26 13.27 -14.17 1.38
CA GLU A 26 12.54 -15.40 1.14
C GLU A 26 11.57 -15.67 2.29
N SER A 27 10.36 -16.11 1.94
CA SER A 27 9.35 -16.52 2.89
C SER A 27 8.72 -17.81 2.41
N LYS A 28 8.51 -18.75 3.32
CA LYS A 28 7.85 -20.03 2.99
C LYS A 28 6.40 -19.85 2.54
N LYS A 29 5.74 -18.79 3.00
CA LYS A 29 4.33 -18.51 2.66
C LYS A 29 4.16 -17.58 1.48
N LEU A 30 5.00 -16.56 1.36
CA LEU A 30 4.79 -15.44 0.43
C LEU A 30 5.82 -15.37 -0.68
N GLY A 31 6.79 -16.29 -0.71
CA GLY A 31 7.93 -16.17 -1.61
C GLY A 31 8.83 -15.01 -1.19
N LYS A 32 9.15 -14.10 -2.10
CA LYS A 32 9.95 -12.91 -1.78
C LYS A 32 9.07 -11.81 -1.24
N LYS A 33 9.48 -11.20 -0.12
CA LYS A 33 8.73 -10.13 0.53
C LYS A 33 9.63 -8.99 0.95
N GLY A 34 9.03 -7.82 1.16
CA GLY A 34 9.68 -6.67 1.77
C GLY A 34 9.37 -6.62 3.27
N LEU A 35 10.31 -6.10 4.03
CA LEU A 35 10.20 -5.93 5.47
C LEU A 35 10.63 -4.53 5.85
N ILE A 36 9.82 -3.84 6.66
CA ILE A 36 10.17 -2.54 7.23
C ILE A 36 10.02 -2.63 8.74
N LYS A 37 11.10 -2.30 9.45
CA LYS A 37 11.13 -2.20 10.92
C LYS A 37 11.35 -0.75 11.31
N ILE A 38 10.45 -0.20 12.09
CA ILE A 38 10.52 1.21 12.52
C ILE A 38 10.41 1.27 14.04
N SER A 39 11.32 2.03 14.67
CA SER A 39 11.28 2.27 16.12
C SER A 39 10.14 3.20 16.49
N ASP A 40 9.37 2.80 17.50
CA ASP A 40 8.37 3.65 18.17
C ASP A 40 7.31 4.25 17.25
N ARG A 41 6.99 3.59 16.16
CA ARG A 41 5.91 4.01 15.28
C ARG A 41 4.91 2.91 15.03
N PHE A 42 3.65 3.21 15.28
CA PHE A 42 2.53 2.35 14.94
C PHE A 42 1.83 2.86 13.69
N PHE A 43 1.23 1.96 12.94
CA PHE A 43 0.58 2.28 11.67
C PHE A 43 -0.94 2.29 11.84
N THR A 44 -1.58 3.31 11.26
CA THR A 44 -3.04 3.37 11.22
C THR A 44 -3.58 2.47 10.12
N ASP A 45 -4.87 2.15 10.18
CA ASP A 45 -5.51 1.35 9.13
C ASP A 45 -5.46 2.07 7.78
N ASP A 46 -5.60 3.39 7.75
CA ASP A 46 -5.48 4.16 6.52
C ASP A 46 -4.09 4.04 5.91
N GLU A 47 -3.05 4.10 6.73
CA GLU A 47 -1.68 3.92 6.27
C GLU A 47 -1.46 2.51 5.71
N ILE A 48 -1.99 1.50 6.38
CA ILE A 48 -1.92 0.11 5.91
C ILE A 48 -2.62 -0.05 4.56
N ASN A 49 -3.78 0.55 4.40
CA ASN A 49 -4.52 0.50 3.13
C ASN A 49 -3.75 1.15 1.99
N LYS A 50 -3.14 2.30 2.24
CA LYS A 50 -2.30 2.98 1.24
C LYS A 50 -1.08 2.15 0.85
N ILE A 51 -0.42 1.55 1.83
CA ILE A 51 0.73 0.67 1.59
C ILE A 51 0.31 -0.54 0.78
N SER A 52 -0.86 -1.10 1.05
CA SER A 52 -1.33 -2.32 0.37
C SER A 52 -1.50 -2.16 -1.12
N VAL A 53 -1.87 -0.96 -1.60
CA VAL A 53 -2.01 -0.72 -3.05
C VAL A 53 -0.67 -0.47 -3.74
N VAL A 54 0.35 -0.09 -2.98
CA VAL A 54 1.70 0.12 -3.51
C VAL A 54 2.51 -1.17 -3.44
N ALA A 55 2.44 -1.87 -2.32
CA ALA A 55 3.24 -3.07 -2.07
C ALA A 55 2.44 -4.08 -1.23
N PRO A 56 1.64 -4.95 -1.86
CA PRO A 56 0.71 -5.82 -1.14
C PRO A 56 1.37 -6.94 -0.32
N ASN A 57 2.67 -7.15 -0.46
CA ASN A 57 3.41 -8.23 0.23
C ASN A 57 4.45 -7.71 1.21
N VAL A 58 4.21 -6.56 1.81
CA VAL A 58 5.14 -5.97 2.79
C VAL A 58 4.71 -6.35 4.20
N VAL A 59 5.70 -6.60 5.06
CA VAL A 59 5.50 -6.80 6.50
C VAL A 59 6.04 -5.57 7.23
N LEU A 60 5.23 -5.00 8.11
CA LEU A 60 5.59 -3.84 8.92
C LEU A 60 5.75 -4.26 10.37
N ASN A 61 6.90 -3.96 10.95
CA ASN A 61 7.19 -4.25 12.36
C ASN A 61 7.46 -2.96 13.11
N THR A 62 6.81 -2.81 14.26
CA THR A 62 7.10 -1.73 15.20
C THR A 62 8.04 -2.27 16.27
N ILE A 63 9.15 -1.57 16.48
CA ILE A 63 10.17 -1.92 17.46
C ILE A 63 10.10 -0.96 18.64
N ARG A 64 10.08 -1.50 19.86
CA ARG A 64 10.20 -0.72 21.09
C ARG A 64 11.03 -1.49 22.09
N ASP A 65 12.00 -0.80 22.73
CA ASP A 65 12.91 -1.41 23.71
C ASP A 65 13.63 -2.66 23.14
N TYR A 66 14.08 -2.56 21.89
CA TYR A 66 14.78 -3.62 21.13
C TYR A 66 13.94 -4.88 20.86
N CYS A 67 12.62 -4.79 21.09
CA CYS A 67 11.71 -5.89 20.83
C CYS A 67 10.66 -5.50 19.79
N VAL A 68 10.26 -6.46 18.97
CA VAL A 68 9.13 -6.28 18.06
C VAL A 68 7.84 -6.32 18.89
N VAL A 69 7.15 -5.19 19.00
CA VAL A 69 5.90 -5.10 19.77
C VAL A 69 4.65 -5.23 18.91
N GLU A 70 4.77 -4.97 17.61
CA GLU A 70 3.67 -5.16 16.66
C GLU A 70 4.23 -5.63 15.33
N LYS A 71 3.58 -6.64 14.74
CA LYS A 71 3.88 -7.14 13.40
C LYS A 71 2.60 -7.10 12.60
N ARG A 72 2.60 -6.40 11.47
CA ARG A 72 1.44 -6.31 10.58
C ARG A 72 1.82 -6.76 9.18
N GLU A 73 1.11 -7.78 8.69
CA GLU A 73 1.19 -8.16 7.29
C GLU A 73 0.22 -7.30 6.50
N VAL A 74 0.73 -6.63 5.49
CA VAL A 74 -0.09 -5.75 4.66
C VAL A 74 -0.87 -6.59 3.66
N ARG A 75 -2.20 -6.41 3.65
CA ARG A 75 -3.10 -7.04 2.69
C ARG A 75 -3.94 -5.99 2.01
N MET A 76 -4.08 -6.13 0.70
CA MET A 76 -4.95 -5.24 -0.06
C MET A 76 -6.41 -5.55 0.28
N PRO A 77 -7.21 -4.55 0.73
CA PRO A 77 -8.63 -4.76 1.03
C PRO A 77 -9.42 -5.00 -0.27
N ASP A 78 -10.63 -5.52 -0.13
CA ASP A 78 -11.51 -5.76 -1.28
C ASP A 78 -11.94 -4.46 -1.96
N GLU A 79 -12.08 -3.39 -1.19
CA GLU A 79 -12.48 -2.07 -1.67
C GLU A 79 -11.47 -1.02 -1.23
N ILE A 80 -11.18 -0.08 -2.11
CA ILE A 80 -10.20 0.98 -1.90
C ILE A 80 -10.90 2.32 -2.14
N HIS A 81 -10.92 3.17 -1.12
CA HIS A 81 -11.58 4.47 -1.16
C HIS A 81 -10.57 5.60 -1.10
N ASN A 82 -10.66 6.52 -2.04
CA ASN A 82 -9.93 7.80 -2.02
C ASN A 82 -8.41 7.69 -1.90
N ILE A 83 -7.83 6.64 -2.45
CA ILE A 83 -6.38 6.41 -2.46
C ILE A 83 -5.82 6.49 -3.87
N ILE A 84 -6.55 5.94 -4.84
CA ILE A 84 -6.12 5.80 -6.23
C ILE A 84 -6.90 6.79 -7.08
N LYS A 85 -6.18 7.51 -7.95
CA LYS A 85 -6.79 8.35 -8.97
C LYS A 85 -7.18 7.50 -10.17
N CYS A 86 -8.38 7.71 -10.71
CA CYS A 86 -8.80 7.02 -11.93
C CYS A 86 -8.02 7.56 -13.13
N ASN A 87 -7.45 6.66 -13.92
CA ASN A 87 -6.70 7.03 -15.11
C ASN A 87 -7.57 7.42 -16.30
N ASN A 88 -8.87 7.20 -16.20
CA ASN A 88 -9.82 7.61 -17.21
C ASN A 88 -10.20 9.09 -16.99
N LEU A 89 -9.71 9.97 -17.85
CA LEU A 89 -9.98 11.40 -17.74
C LEU A 89 -11.46 11.74 -17.85
N ASN A 90 -12.27 10.88 -18.43
CA ASN A 90 -13.72 11.08 -18.55
C ASN A 90 -14.50 10.51 -17.36
N CYS A 91 -13.82 9.89 -16.39
CA CYS A 91 -14.50 9.39 -15.20
C CYS A 91 -15.05 10.54 -14.37
N ILE A 92 -16.24 10.35 -13.79
CA ILE A 92 -16.89 11.37 -12.97
C ILE A 92 -16.00 11.79 -11.77
N THR A 93 -15.18 10.88 -11.25
CA THR A 93 -14.28 11.19 -10.14
C THR A 93 -13.19 12.20 -10.49
N ASN A 94 -12.89 12.38 -11.79
CA ASN A 94 -11.95 13.38 -12.27
C ASN A 94 -12.62 14.70 -12.67
N ASN A 95 -13.94 14.72 -12.76
CA ASN A 95 -14.70 15.88 -13.22
C ASN A 95 -15.59 16.49 -12.14
N GLU A 96 -15.78 15.79 -11.02
CA GLU A 96 -16.58 16.23 -9.90
C GLU A 96 -15.77 16.07 -8.60
N PRO A 97 -16.00 16.89 -7.58
CA PRO A 97 -15.30 16.78 -6.29
C PRO A 97 -15.86 15.62 -5.46
N MET A 98 -15.46 14.39 -5.79
CA MET A 98 -15.92 13.20 -5.10
C MET A 98 -14.78 12.20 -4.87
N GLU A 99 -14.96 11.35 -3.88
CA GLU A 99 -13.99 10.32 -3.57
C GLU A 99 -13.96 9.24 -4.65
N THR A 100 -12.76 8.74 -4.94
CA THR A 100 -12.61 7.58 -5.82
C THR A 100 -12.95 6.30 -5.06
N HIS A 101 -13.42 5.30 -5.80
CA HIS A 101 -13.74 4.00 -5.25
C HIS A 101 -13.33 2.93 -6.24
N PHE A 102 -12.39 2.10 -5.83
CA PHE A 102 -11.93 0.96 -6.60
C PHE A 102 -12.22 -0.32 -5.84
N TYR A 103 -12.34 -1.41 -6.56
CA TYR A 103 -12.43 -2.73 -5.95
C TYR A 103 -11.51 -3.72 -6.67
N VAL A 104 -11.14 -4.79 -5.99
CA VAL A 104 -10.25 -5.81 -6.53
C VAL A 104 -11.07 -6.68 -7.48
N ALA A 105 -10.77 -6.59 -8.78
CA ALA A 105 -11.43 -7.41 -9.79
C ALA A 105 -10.78 -8.80 -9.90
N ASN A 106 -9.46 -8.87 -9.73
CA ASN A 106 -8.72 -10.12 -9.76
C ASN A 106 -7.51 -10.02 -8.83
N ARG A 107 -7.50 -10.82 -7.77
CA ARG A 107 -6.40 -10.81 -6.80
C ARG A 107 -5.12 -11.46 -7.33
N GLU A 108 -5.24 -12.44 -8.19
CA GLU A 108 -4.06 -13.12 -8.74
C GLU A 108 -3.25 -12.21 -9.64
N THR A 109 -3.92 -11.41 -10.44
CA THR A 109 -3.27 -10.47 -11.37
C THR A 109 -3.13 -9.08 -10.80
N HIS A 110 -3.63 -8.84 -9.58
CA HIS A 110 -3.67 -7.52 -8.94
C HIS A 110 -4.34 -6.47 -9.84
N THR A 111 -5.49 -6.83 -10.39
CA THR A 111 -6.30 -5.94 -11.23
C THR A 111 -7.37 -5.28 -10.40
N LEU A 112 -7.46 -3.96 -10.51
CA LEU A 112 -8.45 -3.13 -9.82
C LEU A 112 -9.43 -2.57 -10.84
N LYS A 113 -10.65 -2.27 -10.40
CA LYS A 113 -11.68 -1.73 -11.27
C LYS A 113 -12.33 -0.53 -10.61
N CYS A 114 -12.44 0.57 -11.37
CA CYS A 114 -13.15 1.76 -10.89
C CYS A 114 -14.64 1.48 -10.81
N ARG A 115 -15.25 1.77 -9.67
CA ARG A 115 -16.66 1.52 -9.45
C ARG A 115 -17.55 2.37 -10.35
N TYR A 116 -17.11 3.56 -10.72
CA TYR A 116 -17.92 4.51 -11.47
C TYR A 116 -17.84 4.34 -12.98
N CYS A 117 -16.64 4.26 -13.52
CA CYS A 117 -16.45 4.12 -14.98
C CYS A 117 -16.20 2.68 -15.42
N GLU A 118 -15.99 1.78 -14.47
CA GLU A 118 -15.76 0.34 -14.69
C GLU A 118 -14.51 -0.01 -15.48
N LYS A 119 -13.58 0.93 -15.65
CA LYS A 119 -12.29 0.62 -16.28
C LYS A 119 -11.39 -0.12 -15.31
N GLU A 120 -10.69 -1.11 -15.83
CA GLU A 120 -9.72 -1.90 -15.09
C GLU A 120 -8.33 -1.26 -15.17
N VAL A 121 -7.55 -1.43 -14.10
CA VAL A 121 -6.17 -0.97 -14.05
C VAL A 121 -5.34 -2.00 -13.29
N SER A 122 -4.13 -2.27 -13.80
CA SER A 122 -3.17 -3.09 -13.07
C SER A 122 -2.57 -2.31 -11.90
N LEU A 123 -2.27 -3.01 -10.82
CA LEU A 123 -1.63 -2.39 -9.66
C LEU A 123 -0.30 -1.70 -10.03
N ASP A 124 0.38 -2.18 -11.06
CA ASP A 124 1.63 -1.58 -11.54
C ASP A 124 1.43 -0.24 -12.26
N ASP A 125 0.21 0.02 -12.73
CA ASP A 125 -0.14 1.21 -13.52
C ASP A 125 -0.97 2.23 -12.76
N ILE A 126 -1.17 2.05 -11.46
CA ILE A 126 -1.98 2.97 -10.66
C ILE A 126 -1.28 4.31 -10.46
N THR A 127 -2.11 5.35 -10.29
CA THR A 127 -1.68 6.68 -9.87
C THR A 127 -2.33 6.98 -8.53
N LEU A 128 -1.53 7.38 -7.55
CA LEU A 128 -2.02 7.75 -6.23
C LEU A 128 -2.55 9.19 -6.24
N LEU A 129 -3.55 9.43 -5.41
CA LEU A 129 -4.08 10.78 -5.19
C LEU A 129 -3.09 11.68 -4.46
#